data_c9d0940fdcd3401a0a62217b5c0bb934
#
_entry.id   c9d0940fdcd3401a0a62217b5c0bb934
#
_cell.length_a   1.000
_cell.length_b   1.000
_cell.length_c   1.000
_cell.angle_alpha   90.00
_cell.angle_beta   90.00
_cell.angle_gamma   90.00
#
_symmetry.space_group_name_H-M   'P 1'
#
loop_
_entity.id
_entity.type
_entity.pdbx_description
1 polymer ?
#
loop_
_entity_poly.entity_id
_entity_poly.type
_entity_poly.pdbx_seq_one_letter_code
_entity_poly.pdbx_strand_id
1 'polypeptide(L)'
;MTDTLQLAQSRLLTPGGLGLDGLDAAFGRLMGPGVDYGDLYFQHSRREGWSLEDGIVKDGSHSIEQGVGVRAVSGEKTGFAYSDDIRADALLESASAARAISRSGSQAAGGQRVVVRGRELYSPVDPIDGMATDEKINALREVDLWLRAEDPRVKQVIVSLSGGVDTVLVARSDGTLASDVRPLVRFNVQVIVEHDGRREQGYAGAGGRYSYAELFSGGRPRAVAREALRQALVNLEAIDAPAGTLPVVLGPGWPGVLLHEAVGHGLEGDFNRKGTSVYAGRIGERVAAPGVTIVDDGTLAGRRGSLNIDDEGTPTQCTTLIEDGILRGYIQDTLNARLMGVAPTGNGRRESFAHLPMPRMTNTYMLAGDYDPAEIIASVKKGLYAPNFGGGQVDITSGKFVFSATEAYLIEDGKITRPVKGATLIGNGPEAMTRVSMVGRDLELDQGVGICGKDGQSVPVGVGQPTLKIDAMTIGGTRA
;
A
#
# COMPACT_ATOMS: atom_id res chain seq x y z
N MET A 1 -26.09 14.61 9.11
CA MET A 1 -25.28 13.38 8.99
C MET A 1 -24.70 13.39 7.57
N THR A 2 -23.48 12.98 7.38
CA THR A 2 -22.93 12.81 6.03
C THR A 2 -23.60 11.62 5.35
N ASP A 3 -23.77 11.64 4.03
CA ASP A 3 -24.40 10.53 3.29
C ASP A 3 -23.68 9.18 3.56
N THR A 4 -22.36 9.22 3.73
CA THR A 4 -21.53 8.04 4.07
C THR A 4 -21.86 7.47 5.45
N LEU A 5 -22.16 8.30 6.45
CA LEU A 5 -22.53 7.82 7.78
C LEU A 5 -23.91 7.14 7.78
N GLN A 6 -24.87 7.70 7.06
CA GLN A 6 -26.20 7.08 6.90
C GLN A 6 -26.09 5.75 6.17
N LEU A 7 -25.30 5.69 5.11
CA LEU A 7 -25.04 4.45 4.37
C LEU A 7 -24.37 3.39 5.26
N ALA A 8 -23.35 3.77 6.03
CA ALA A 8 -22.68 2.87 6.94
C ALA A 8 -23.62 2.34 8.02
N GLN A 9 -24.45 3.19 8.63
CA GLN A 9 -25.45 2.75 9.62
C GLN A 9 -26.48 1.79 9.01
N SER A 10 -27.00 2.11 7.81
CA SER A 10 -28.00 1.27 7.15
C SER A 10 -27.45 -0.09 6.75
N ARG A 11 -26.17 -0.18 6.39
CA ARG A 11 -25.52 -1.40 5.91
C ARG A 11 -24.93 -2.24 7.04
N LEU A 12 -24.41 -1.60 8.11
CA LEU A 12 -23.67 -2.27 9.17
C LEU A 12 -24.49 -2.46 10.46
N LEU A 13 -25.33 -1.51 10.85
CA LEU A 13 -26.03 -1.56 12.12
C LEU A 13 -27.49 -2.01 11.99
N THR A 14 -28.21 -1.42 11.05
CA THR A 14 -29.65 -1.66 10.88
C THR A 14 -30.03 -3.13 10.66
N PRO A 15 -29.31 -3.93 9.84
CA PRO A 15 -29.68 -5.33 9.62
C PRO A 15 -29.62 -6.19 10.88
N GLY A 16 -28.70 -5.87 11.82
CA GLY A 16 -28.60 -6.53 13.13
C GLY A 16 -29.47 -5.91 14.22
N GLY A 17 -30.36 -4.98 13.87
CA GLY A 17 -31.22 -4.28 14.85
C GLY A 17 -30.43 -3.34 15.77
N LEU A 18 -29.20 -2.96 15.41
CA LEU A 18 -28.39 -2.04 16.19
C LEU A 18 -28.68 -0.59 15.79
N GLY A 19 -28.75 0.25 16.80
CA GLY A 19 -28.71 1.70 16.69
C GLY A 19 -27.48 2.26 17.38
N LEU A 20 -27.35 3.58 17.39
CA LEU A 20 -26.25 4.23 18.10
C LEU A 20 -26.28 3.93 19.62
N ASP A 21 -27.47 3.73 20.21
CA ASP A 21 -27.60 3.33 21.60
C ASP A 21 -26.99 1.96 21.92
N GLY A 22 -26.99 1.05 20.92
CA GLY A 22 -26.30 -0.25 21.03
C GLY A 22 -24.79 -0.11 21.15
N LEU A 23 -24.21 0.93 20.53
CA LEU A 23 -22.80 1.24 20.70
C LEU A 23 -22.47 1.74 22.10
N ASP A 24 -23.36 2.54 22.71
CA ASP A 24 -23.19 3.00 24.09
C ASP A 24 -23.25 1.83 25.08
N ALA A 25 -24.12 0.86 24.84
CA ALA A 25 -24.19 -0.36 25.65
C ALA A 25 -22.88 -1.18 25.52
N ALA A 26 -22.32 -1.27 24.31
CA ALA A 26 -21.05 -1.95 24.08
C ALA A 26 -19.90 -1.24 24.80
N PHE A 27 -19.80 0.10 24.71
CA PHE A 27 -18.82 0.86 25.48
C PHE A 27 -19.04 0.75 26.99
N GLY A 28 -20.25 0.69 27.47
CA GLY A 28 -20.55 0.42 28.89
C GLY A 28 -19.99 -0.93 29.38
N ARG A 29 -19.92 -1.93 28.48
CA ARG A 29 -19.28 -3.24 28.76
C ARG A 29 -17.77 -3.19 28.62
N LEU A 30 -17.28 -2.52 27.58
CA LEU A 30 -15.86 -2.45 27.22
C LEU A 30 -15.07 -1.60 28.22
N MET A 31 -15.57 -0.39 28.50
CA MET A 31 -14.92 0.57 29.37
C MET A 31 -15.19 0.24 30.83
N GLY A 32 -14.17 0.15 31.63
CA GLY A 32 -14.27 -0.13 33.06
C GLY A 32 -12.93 0.10 33.71
N PRO A 33 -12.82 -0.16 35.05
CA PRO A 33 -11.53 -0.01 35.70
C PRO A 33 -10.43 -0.73 34.95
N GLY A 34 -9.42 0.03 34.52
CA GLY A 34 -8.28 -0.52 33.83
C GLY A 34 -8.29 -0.43 32.32
N VAL A 35 -9.29 0.17 31.69
CA VAL A 35 -9.31 0.41 30.24
C VAL A 35 -9.17 1.93 29.96
N ASP A 36 -8.10 2.31 29.29
CA ASP A 36 -7.80 3.73 28.97
C ASP A 36 -8.52 4.20 27.70
N TYR A 37 -8.72 3.27 26.76
CA TYR A 37 -9.24 3.55 25.42
C TYR A 37 -9.92 2.29 24.86
N GLY A 38 -10.95 2.49 24.05
CA GLY A 38 -11.61 1.42 23.31
C GLY A 38 -12.14 1.89 21.98
N ASP A 39 -12.18 0.99 21.02
CA ASP A 39 -12.84 1.21 19.73
C ASP A 39 -13.61 -0.02 19.24
N LEU A 40 -14.61 0.28 18.39
CA LEU A 40 -15.43 -0.65 17.66
C LEU A 40 -15.22 -0.35 16.16
N TYR A 41 -14.76 -1.34 15.40
CA TYR A 41 -14.56 -1.23 13.96
C TYR A 41 -15.51 -2.18 13.24
N PHE A 42 -16.53 -1.63 12.61
CA PHE A 42 -17.48 -2.38 11.79
C PHE A 42 -17.07 -2.33 10.34
N GLN A 43 -17.17 -3.45 9.64
CA GLN A 43 -16.85 -3.57 8.23
C GLN A 43 -17.86 -4.46 7.50
N HIS A 44 -18.23 -4.04 6.29
CA HIS A 44 -18.88 -4.88 5.29
C HIS A 44 -18.10 -4.74 4.00
N SER A 45 -17.63 -5.86 3.48
CA SER A 45 -16.80 -5.96 2.27
C SER A 45 -17.53 -6.74 1.20
N ARG A 46 -17.54 -6.24 -0.03
CA ARG A 46 -17.87 -7.01 -1.24
C ARG A 46 -16.63 -7.08 -2.12
N ARG A 47 -16.31 -8.23 -2.63
CA ARG A 47 -15.17 -8.45 -3.53
C ARG A 47 -15.61 -9.28 -4.71
N GLU A 48 -15.02 -9.02 -5.88
CA GLU A 48 -15.06 -9.91 -7.03
C GLU A 48 -13.69 -10.01 -7.69
N GLY A 49 -13.45 -11.11 -8.37
CA GLY A 49 -12.26 -11.34 -9.17
C GLY A 49 -12.58 -12.13 -10.42
N TRP A 50 -11.90 -11.80 -11.52
CA TRP A 50 -11.99 -12.48 -12.79
C TRP A 50 -10.58 -12.73 -13.31
N SER A 51 -10.31 -13.94 -13.76
CA SER A 51 -9.05 -14.29 -14.41
C SER A 51 -9.31 -14.97 -15.74
N LEU A 52 -8.64 -14.48 -16.76
CA LEU A 52 -8.68 -15.02 -18.13
C LEU A 52 -7.27 -15.43 -18.51
N GLU A 53 -7.14 -16.63 -19.03
CA GLU A 53 -5.90 -17.17 -19.58
C GLU A 53 -6.16 -17.73 -20.96
N ASP A 54 -5.42 -17.26 -21.95
CA ASP A 54 -5.50 -17.67 -23.34
C ASP A 54 -6.93 -17.62 -23.90
N GLY A 55 -7.66 -16.51 -23.65
CA GLY A 55 -9.02 -16.29 -24.10
C GLY A 55 -10.10 -17.03 -23.30
N ILE A 56 -9.71 -17.88 -22.33
CA ILE A 56 -10.62 -18.71 -21.53
C ILE A 56 -10.69 -18.16 -20.11
N VAL A 57 -11.91 -17.93 -19.61
CA VAL A 57 -12.12 -17.59 -18.19
C VAL A 57 -11.74 -18.80 -17.34
N LYS A 58 -10.72 -18.64 -16.49
CA LYS A 58 -10.22 -19.69 -15.60
C LYS A 58 -10.84 -19.60 -14.21
N ASP A 59 -11.10 -18.40 -13.75
CA ASP A 59 -11.64 -18.16 -12.42
C ASP A 59 -12.58 -16.95 -12.42
N GLY A 60 -13.63 -17.09 -11.63
CA GLY A 60 -14.57 -16.02 -11.31
C GLY A 60 -14.99 -16.19 -9.84
N SER A 61 -14.67 -15.19 -9.01
CA SER A 61 -14.95 -15.21 -7.57
C SER A 61 -15.84 -14.05 -7.17
N HIS A 62 -16.67 -14.28 -6.17
CA HIS A 62 -17.42 -13.24 -5.49
C HIS A 62 -17.52 -13.59 -4.00
N SER A 63 -17.23 -12.64 -3.13
CA SER A 63 -17.36 -12.79 -1.69
C SER A 63 -18.02 -11.58 -1.05
N ILE A 64 -18.72 -11.85 0.05
CA ILE A 64 -19.26 -10.83 0.96
C ILE A 64 -18.82 -11.23 2.35
N GLU A 65 -18.18 -10.31 3.06
CA GLU A 65 -17.74 -10.48 4.43
C GLU A 65 -18.19 -9.29 5.25
N GLN A 66 -18.57 -9.54 6.51
CA GLN A 66 -18.92 -8.48 7.43
C GLN A 66 -18.57 -8.87 8.85
N GLY A 67 -18.44 -7.88 9.72
CA GLY A 67 -18.21 -8.14 11.13
C GLY A 67 -17.82 -6.89 11.88
N VAL A 68 -17.49 -7.10 13.16
CA VAL A 68 -17.04 -6.07 14.09
C VAL A 68 -15.82 -6.53 14.85
N GLY A 69 -14.77 -5.70 14.86
CA GLY A 69 -13.62 -5.83 15.75
C GLY A 69 -13.80 -4.91 16.95
N VAL A 70 -13.55 -5.42 18.14
CA VAL A 70 -13.68 -4.72 19.42
C VAL A 70 -12.33 -4.70 20.12
N ARG A 71 -11.80 -3.51 20.39
CA ARG A 71 -10.49 -3.34 21.02
C ARG A 71 -10.61 -2.58 22.33
N ALA A 72 -9.93 -3.10 23.37
CA ALA A 72 -9.73 -2.43 24.66
C ALA A 72 -8.22 -2.24 24.90
N VAL A 73 -7.80 -1.05 25.26
CA VAL A 73 -6.40 -0.69 25.50
C VAL A 73 -6.21 -0.27 26.96
N SER A 74 -5.17 -0.83 27.60
CA SER A 74 -4.77 -0.56 28.97
C SER A 74 -3.24 -0.40 29.03
N GLY A 75 -2.76 0.83 29.14
CA GLY A 75 -1.32 1.13 28.99
C GLY A 75 -0.82 0.68 27.61
N GLU A 76 0.07 -0.28 27.58
CA GLU A 76 0.61 -0.92 26.35
C GLU A 76 -0.16 -2.19 25.95
N LYS A 77 -1.01 -2.72 26.82
CA LYS A 77 -1.74 -3.97 26.58
C LYS A 77 -2.99 -3.71 25.76
N THR A 78 -3.21 -4.57 24.80
CA THR A 78 -4.41 -4.55 23.96
C THR A 78 -5.18 -5.84 24.13
N GLY A 79 -6.45 -5.74 24.53
CA GLY A 79 -7.43 -6.81 24.42
C GLY A 79 -8.23 -6.64 23.13
N PHE A 80 -8.41 -7.74 22.41
CA PHE A 80 -9.11 -7.72 21.13
C PHE A 80 -10.02 -8.94 21.01
N ALA A 81 -11.22 -8.71 20.50
CA ALA A 81 -12.16 -9.74 20.11
C ALA A 81 -12.89 -9.30 18.85
N TYR A 82 -13.40 -10.23 18.06
CA TYR A 82 -14.17 -9.91 16.88
C TYR A 82 -15.32 -10.89 16.69
N SER A 83 -16.31 -10.49 15.89
CA SER A 83 -17.44 -11.31 15.48
C SER A 83 -17.80 -10.99 14.04
N ASP A 84 -18.17 -12.00 13.26
CA ASP A 84 -18.81 -11.88 11.94
C ASP A 84 -20.30 -11.56 12.04
N ASP A 85 -20.87 -11.67 13.24
CA ASP A 85 -22.24 -11.34 13.54
C ASP A 85 -22.35 -9.95 14.16
N ILE A 86 -23.04 -9.02 13.46
CA ILE A 86 -23.24 -7.63 13.90
C ILE A 86 -24.63 -7.52 14.58
N ARG A 87 -24.80 -8.22 15.72
CA ARG A 87 -25.97 -8.12 16.59
C ARG A 87 -25.59 -7.66 18.00
N ALA A 88 -26.58 -7.17 18.76
CA ALA A 88 -26.34 -6.60 20.07
C ALA A 88 -25.68 -7.60 21.03
N ASP A 89 -26.15 -8.85 21.08
CA ASP A 89 -25.61 -9.91 21.93
C ASP A 89 -24.15 -10.26 21.59
N ALA A 90 -23.84 -10.47 20.31
CA ALA A 90 -22.49 -10.76 19.86
C ALA A 90 -21.52 -9.59 20.11
N LEU A 91 -21.98 -8.35 19.90
CA LEU A 91 -21.20 -7.16 20.19
C LEU A 91 -20.88 -7.02 21.69
N LEU A 92 -21.86 -7.26 22.58
CA LEU A 92 -21.68 -7.21 24.04
C LEU A 92 -20.78 -8.33 24.56
N GLU A 93 -20.84 -9.53 23.95
CA GLU A 93 -19.94 -10.64 24.25
C GLU A 93 -18.50 -10.30 23.85
N SER A 94 -18.29 -9.82 22.62
CA SER A 94 -17.00 -9.36 22.14
C SER A 94 -16.39 -8.24 22.99
N ALA A 95 -17.23 -7.28 23.45
CA ALA A 95 -16.79 -6.21 24.33
C ALA A 95 -16.34 -6.75 25.70
N SER A 96 -17.06 -7.73 26.23
CA SER A 96 -16.69 -8.39 27.51
C SER A 96 -15.39 -9.18 27.37
N ALA A 97 -15.19 -9.90 26.26
CA ALA A 97 -13.98 -10.67 25.97
C ALA A 97 -12.75 -9.76 25.80
N ALA A 98 -12.85 -8.70 25.00
CA ALA A 98 -11.76 -7.72 24.80
C ALA A 98 -11.35 -7.07 26.13
N ARG A 99 -12.32 -6.66 26.95
CA ARG A 99 -12.07 -6.11 28.29
C ARG A 99 -11.36 -7.10 29.21
N ALA A 100 -11.75 -8.37 29.19
CA ALA A 100 -11.16 -9.39 30.07
C ALA A 100 -9.65 -9.58 29.84
N ILE A 101 -9.18 -9.35 28.60
CA ILE A 101 -7.76 -9.44 28.19
C ILE A 101 -6.95 -8.21 28.66
N SER A 102 -7.57 -7.04 28.78
CA SER A 102 -6.90 -5.74 29.03
C SER A 102 -6.75 -5.33 30.51
N ARG A 103 -6.92 -6.22 31.48
CA ARG A 103 -7.01 -5.93 32.93
C ARG A 103 -5.77 -5.28 33.55
N SER A 104 -5.51 -3.98 33.36
CA SER A 104 -4.77 -3.10 34.29
C SER A 104 -4.58 -1.68 33.71
N GLY A 105 -5.34 -0.69 34.16
CA GLY A 105 -5.23 0.70 33.72
C GLY A 105 -6.16 1.64 34.53
N SER A 106 -6.15 2.93 34.20
CA SER A 106 -7.01 3.96 34.79
C SER A 106 -8.37 3.99 34.07
N GLN A 107 -9.38 4.48 34.75
CA GLN A 107 -10.73 4.59 34.19
C GLN A 107 -10.85 5.83 33.29
N ALA A 108 -11.21 5.65 32.01
CA ALA A 108 -11.56 6.74 31.11
C ALA A 108 -13.08 7.03 31.18
N ALA A 109 -13.49 8.30 31.18
CA ALA A 109 -14.87 8.72 31.08
C ALA A 109 -15.34 8.67 29.62
N GLY A 110 -16.58 8.23 29.38
CA GLY A 110 -17.20 8.29 28.07
C GLY A 110 -17.35 9.74 27.57
N GLY A 111 -17.01 10.01 26.32
CA GLY A 111 -17.11 11.32 25.69
C GLY A 111 -18.48 11.55 25.01
N GLN A 112 -18.86 12.82 24.83
CA GLN A 112 -19.97 13.19 23.97
C GLN A 112 -19.65 12.80 22.53
N ARG A 113 -20.60 12.26 21.76
CA ARG A 113 -20.39 11.84 20.38
C ARG A 113 -19.99 13.00 19.47
N VAL A 114 -18.93 12.82 18.74
CA VAL A 114 -18.41 13.75 17.73
C VAL A 114 -18.28 13.02 16.40
N VAL A 115 -19.04 13.44 15.39
CA VAL A 115 -18.91 12.92 14.04
C VAL A 115 -17.68 13.52 13.39
N VAL A 116 -16.69 12.69 13.08
CA VAL A 116 -15.50 13.10 12.34
C VAL A 116 -15.79 13.04 10.85
N ARG A 117 -15.60 14.18 10.19
CA ARG A 117 -15.68 14.27 8.74
C ARG A 117 -14.34 13.84 8.14
N GLY A 118 -14.35 12.75 7.39
CA GLY A 118 -13.20 12.32 6.61
C GLY A 118 -12.90 13.27 5.44
N ARG A 119 -11.86 12.96 4.68
CA ARG A 119 -11.56 13.62 3.41
C ARG A 119 -12.54 13.17 2.33
N GLU A 120 -12.48 13.78 1.15
CA GLU A 120 -13.31 13.44 -0.02
C GLU A 120 -12.37 13.11 -1.20
N LEU A 121 -11.62 11.99 -1.09
CA LEU A 121 -10.56 11.63 -2.02
C LEU A 121 -11.04 10.73 -3.16
N TYR A 122 -12.20 10.13 -3.02
CA TYR A 122 -12.84 9.23 -3.98
C TYR A 122 -14.35 9.20 -3.81
N SER A 123 -15.06 8.88 -4.89
CA SER A 123 -16.51 8.71 -4.83
C SER A 123 -16.89 7.42 -4.09
N PRO A 124 -17.94 7.42 -3.24
CA PRO A 124 -18.40 6.26 -2.49
C PRO A 124 -19.21 5.29 -3.36
N VAL A 125 -18.62 4.80 -4.45
CA VAL A 125 -19.26 3.91 -5.43
C VAL A 125 -18.96 2.44 -5.14
N ASP A 126 -19.87 1.56 -5.54
CA ASP A 126 -19.59 0.12 -5.62
C ASP A 126 -19.15 -0.20 -7.06
N PRO A 127 -17.87 -0.52 -7.30
CA PRO A 127 -17.38 -0.79 -8.65
C PRO A 127 -17.98 -2.05 -9.26
N ILE A 128 -18.45 -3.01 -8.43
CA ILE A 128 -18.99 -4.30 -8.87
C ILE A 128 -20.29 -4.11 -9.67
N ASP A 129 -21.17 -3.24 -9.18
CA ASP A 129 -22.46 -2.99 -9.79
C ASP A 129 -22.38 -2.06 -11.01
N GLY A 130 -21.24 -1.37 -11.19
CA GLY A 130 -21.04 -0.38 -12.26
C GLY A 130 -20.80 -0.95 -13.66
N MET A 131 -20.63 -2.28 -13.81
CA MET A 131 -20.35 -2.94 -15.09
C MET A 131 -20.89 -4.37 -15.06
N ALA A 132 -21.60 -4.80 -16.13
CA ALA A 132 -22.11 -6.15 -16.22
C ALA A 132 -20.99 -7.20 -16.37
N THR A 133 -21.21 -8.42 -15.89
CA THR A 133 -20.22 -9.52 -15.94
C THR A 133 -19.69 -9.76 -17.35
N ASP A 134 -20.59 -9.82 -18.35
CA ASP A 134 -20.20 -10.05 -19.74
C ASP A 134 -19.33 -8.92 -20.29
N GLU A 135 -19.59 -7.67 -19.91
CA GLU A 135 -18.76 -6.51 -20.30
C GLU A 135 -17.36 -6.62 -19.71
N LYS A 136 -17.24 -7.01 -18.42
CA LYS A 136 -15.95 -7.26 -17.76
C LYS A 136 -15.16 -8.34 -18.50
N ILE A 137 -15.78 -9.50 -18.76
CA ILE A 137 -15.15 -10.63 -19.45
C ILE A 137 -14.74 -10.25 -20.88
N ASN A 138 -15.59 -9.52 -21.60
CA ASN A 138 -15.27 -9.07 -22.96
C ASN A 138 -14.09 -8.09 -22.96
N ALA A 139 -14.00 -7.18 -21.99
CA ALA A 139 -12.87 -6.28 -21.87
C ALA A 139 -11.54 -7.04 -21.64
N LEU A 140 -11.56 -8.14 -20.86
CA LEU A 140 -10.37 -9.00 -20.69
C LEU A 140 -10.02 -9.75 -21.99
N ARG A 141 -11.01 -10.26 -22.71
CA ARG A 141 -10.81 -10.94 -24.01
C ARG A 141 -10.24 -10.02 -25.09
N GLU A 142 -10.71 -8.78 -25.14
CA GLU A 142 -10.18 -7.78 -26.09
C GLU A 142 -8.68 -7.53 -25.88
N VAL A 143 -8.22 -7.52 -24.64
CA VAL A 143 -6.80 -7.37 -24.31
C VAL A 143 -5.99 -8.58 -24.76
N ASP A 144 -6.46 -9.81 -24.50
CA ASP A 144 -5.82 -11.05 -24.97
C ASP A 144 -5.70 -11.07 -26.50
N LEU A 145 -6.82 -10.83 -27.20
CA LEU A 145 -6.84 -10.81 -28.67
C LEU A 145 -5.91 -9.74 -29.25
N TRP A 146 -5.89 -8.56 -28.65
CA TRP A 146 -5.02 -7.48 -29.10
C TRP A 146 -3.54 -7.83 -28.93
N LEU A 147 -3.14 -8.39 -27.78
CA LEU A 147 -1.74 -8.79 -27.54
C LEU A 147 -1.22 -9.83 -28.52
N ARG A 148 -2.07 -10.84 -28.83
CA ARG A 148 -1.71 -11.89 -29.82
C ARG A 148 -1.61 -11.35 -31.23
N ALA A 149 -2.36 -10.32 -31.56
CA ALA A 149 -2.30 -9.65 -32.87
C ALA A 149 -1.09 -8.71 -32.98
N GLU A 150 -0.63 -8.13 -31.87
CA GLU A 150 0.46 -7.16 -31.83
C GLU A 150 1.83 -7.77 -32.08
N ASP A 151 2.10 -8.98 -31.52
CA ASP A 151 3.38 -9.65 -31.69
C ASP A 151 3.24 -11.18 -31.76
N PRO A 152 3.75 -11.84 -32.84
CA PRO A 152 3.62 -13.29 -33.04
C PRO A 152 4.43 -14.12 -32.03
N ARG A 153 5.34 -13.53 -31.27
CA ARG A 153 6.09 -14.17 -30.18
C ARG A 153 5.27 -14.37 -28.91
N VAL A 154 4.11 -13.73 -28.79
CA VAL A 154 3.18 -13.93 -27.66
C VAL A 154 2.67 -15.36 -27.66
N LYS A 155 2.96 -16.12 -26.59
CA LYS A 155 2.54 -17.51 -26.42
C LYS A 155 1.44 -17.67 -25.39
N GLN A 156 1.50 -16.90 -24.32
CA GLN A 156 0.50 -16.97 -23.24
C GLN A 156 0.14 -15.58 -22.76
N VAL A 157 -1.13 -15.35 -22.52
CA VAL A 157 -1.64 -14.09 -21.96
C VAL A 157 -2.52 -14.42 -20.78
N ILE A 158 -2.24 -13.78 -19.64
CA ILE A 158 -3.08 -13.84 -18.44
C ILE A 158 -3.54 -12.42 -18.15
N VAL A 159 -4.85 -12.25 -18.08
CA VAL A 159 -5.48 -10.96 -17.76
C VAL A 159 -6.36 -11.15 -16.54
N SER A 160 -6.20 -10.32 -15.52
CA SER A 160 -7.05 -10.37 -14.34
C SER A 160 -7.64 -9.02 -13.99
N LEU A 161 -8.85 -9.06 -13.47
CA LEU A 161 -9.60 -7.92 -12.98
C LEU A 161 -10.09 -8.26 -11.58
N SER A 162 -9.88 -7.37 -10.64
CA SER A 162 -10.48 -7.47 -9.31
C SER A 162 -11.04 -6.13 -8.87
N GLY A 163 -12.10 -6.19 -8.10
CA GLY A 163 -12.70 -5.01 -7.52
C GLY A 163 -13.47 -5.31 -6.27
N GLY A 164 -13.74 -4.27 -5.52
CA GLY A 164 -14.55 -4.38 -4.33
C GLY A 164 -14.82 -3.06 -3.67
N VAL A 165 -15.63 -3.11 -2.64
CA VAL A 165 -15.97 -1.96 -1.80
C VAL A 165 -16.01 -2.37 -0.35
N ASP A 166 -15.38 -1.57 0.51
CA ASP A 166 -15.54 -1.66 1.96
C ASP A 166 -16.43 -0.52 2.44
N THR A 167 -17.47 -0.86 3.20
CA THR A 167 -18.19 0.11 4.03
C THR A 167 -17.70 -0.06 5.44
N VAL A 168 -17.18 1.01 6.05
CA VAL A 168 -16.63 0.98 7.41
C VAL A 168 -17.29 2.01 8.31
N LEU A 169 -17.42 1.65 9.59
CA LEU A 169 -17.86 2.53 10.66
C LEU A 169 -16.93 2.32 11.85
N VAL A 170 -16.35 3.40 12.34
CA VAL A 170 -15.49 3.41 13.53
C VAL A 170 -16.17 4.20 14.63
N ALA A 171 -16.31 3.59 15.80
CA ALA A 171 -16.75 4.27 17.02
C ALA A 171 -15.65 4.14 18.08
N ARG A 172 -15.36 5.24 18.80
CA ARG A 172 -14.32 5.29 19.84
C ARG A 172 -14.89 5.68 21.18
N SER A 173 -14.23 5.27 22.25
CA SER A 173 -14.64 5.58 23.62
C SER A 173 -14.56 7.08 23.97
N ASP A 174 -13.82 7.87 23.21
CA ASP A 174 -13.76 9.34 23.31
C ASP A 174 -14.97 10.04 22.66
N GLY A 175 -15.91 9.28 22.11
CA GLY A 175 -17.10 9.78 21.42
C GLY A 175 -16.92 9.94 19.90
N THR A 176 -15.74 9.71 19.35
CA THR A 176 -15.51 9.76 17.90
C THR A 176 -16.38 8.75 17.16
N LEU A 177 -17.05 9.21 16.11
CA LEU A 177 -17.82 8.40 15.16
C LEU A 177 -17.40 8.79 13.75
N ALA A 178 -16.84 7.87 12.99
CA ALA A 178 -16.32 8.10 11.65
C ALA A 178 -16.74 6.98 10.70
N SER A 179 -16.93 7.28 9.43
CA SER A 179 -17.35 6.31 8.41
C SER A 179 -16.71 6.59 7.08
N ASP A 180 -16.57 5.54 6.27
CA ASP A 180 -16.05 5.63 4.93
C ASP A 180 -16.65 4.54 4.03
N VAL A 181 -16.68 4.81 2.70
CA VAL A 181 -17.04 3.82 1.67
C VAL A 181 -15.90 3.80 0.67
N ARG A 182 -15.19 2.70 0.61
CA ARG A 182 -13.86 2.57 -0.01
C ARG A 182 -13.90 1.67 -1.24
N PRO A 183 -14.10 2.21 -2.45
CA PRO A 183 -13.90 1.43 -3.66
C PRO A 183 -12.44 1.05 -3.82
N LEU A 184 -12.19 -0.08 -4.46
CA LEU A 184 -10.85 -0.48 -4.85
C LEU A 184 -10.93 -1.37 -6.08
N VAL A 185 -10.21 -1.02 -7.12
CA VAL A 185 -10.13 -1.81 -8.35
C VAL A 185 -8.68 -2.08 -8.74
N ARG A 186 -8.45 -3.20 -9.43
CA ARG A 186 -7.14 -3.57 -9.98
C ARG A 186 -7.31 -4.36 -11.26
N PHE A 187 -6.49 -4.04 -12.25
CA PHE A 187 -6.36 -4.72 -13.52
C PHE A 187 -4.90 -5.10 -13.73
N ASN A 188 -4.63 -6.34 -14.11
CA ASN A 188 -3.28 -6.82 -14.37
C ASN A 188 -3.22 -7.58 -15.69
N VAL A 189 -2.08 -7.48 -16.35
CA VAL A 189 -1.74 -8.21 -17.55
C VAL A 189 -0.37 -8.84 -17.36
N GLN A 190 -0.28 -10.13 -17.64
CA GLN A 190 0.97 -10.87 -17.76
C GLN A 190 1.06 -11.44 -19.17
N VAL A 191 2.18 -11.24 -19.80
CA VAL A 191 2.46 -11.74 -21.14
C VAL A 191 3.70 -12.62 -21.08
N ILE A 192 3.61 -13.79 -21.70
CA ILE A 192 4.75 -14.67 -21.90
C ILE A 192 5.03 -14.71 -23.41
N VAL A 193 6.27 -14.41 -23.77
CA VAL A 193 6.78 -14.43 -25.14
C VAL A 193 7.82 -15.52 -25.29
N GLU A 194 7.93 -16.08 -26.50
CA GLU A 194 8.92 -17.10 -26.84
C GLU A 194 9.52 -16.84 -28.20
N HIS A 195 10.84 -16.89 -28.26
CA HIS A 195 11.61 -16.75 -29.51
C HIS A 195 12.93 -17.51 -29.40
N ASP A 196 13.27 -18.30 -30.42
CA ASP A 196 14.52 -19.07 -30.51
C ASP A 196 14.83 -19.91 -29.26
N GLY A 197 13.78 -20.54 -28.67
CA GLY A 197 13.92 -21.38 -27.48
C GLY A 197 14.06 -20.63 -26.15
N ARG A 198 14.07 -19.29 -26.19
CA ARG A 198 14.02 -18.45 -24.97
C ARG A 198 12.56 -18.11 -24.68
N ARG A 199 12.19 -18.18 -23.40
CA ARG A 199 10.87 -17.84 -22.90
C ARG A 199 11.00 -16.82 -21.77
N GLU A 200 10.36 -15.67 -21.93
CA GLU A 200 10.42 -14.58 -20.98
C GLU A 200 9.03 -13.99 -20.74
N GLN A 201 8.89 -13.28 -19.63
CA GLN A 201 7.62 -12.69 -19.23
C GLN A 201 7.73 -11.21 -18.95
N GLY A 202 6.61 -10.52 -19.11
CA GLY A 202 6.41 -9.15 -18.64
C GLY A 202 5.10 -9.02 -17.90
N TYR A 203 5.04 -8.09 -17.00
CA TYR A 203 3.90 -7.86 -16.12
C TYR A 203 3.65 -6.37 -15.96
N ALA A 204 2.41 -5.95 -16.11
CA ALA A 204 1.98 -4.61 -15.79
C ALA A 204 0.57 -4.60 -15.19
N GLY A 205 0.24 -3.56 -14.46
CA GLY A 205 -1.07 -3.42 -13.86
C GLY A 205 -1.44 -1.97 -13.60
N ALA A 206 -2.71 -1.73 -13.33
CA ALA A 206 -3.25 -0.44 -12.91
C ALA A 206 -4.38 -0.66 -11.90
N GLY A 207 -4.57 0.31 -11.02
CA GLY A 207 -5.64 0.25 -10.03
C GLY A 207 -5.76 1.54 -9.23
N GLY A 208 -6.77 1.57 -8.36
CA GLY A 208 -7.02 2.74 -7.52
C GLY A 208 -8.40 2.68 -6.88
N ARG A 209 -8.81 3.81 -6.28
CA ARG A 209 -10.08 3.97 -5.59
C ARG A 209 -11.09 4.68 -6.48
N TYR A 210 -11.58 3.94 -7.47
CA TYR A 210 -12.53 4.42 -8.46
C TYR A 210 -13.35 3.26 -9.06
N SER A 211 -14.24 3.55 -10.00
CA SER A 211 -15.09 2.55 -10.66
C SER A 211 -14.34 1.76 -11.75
N TYR A 212 -14.91 0.63 -12.20
CA TYR A 212 -14.40 -0.06 -13.39
C TYR A 212 -14.50 0.80 -14.67
N ALA A 213 -15.56 1.62 -14.79
CA ALA A 213 -15.69 2.51 -15.95
C ALA A 213 -14.50 3.48 -16.04
N GLU A 214 -14.03 4.00 -14.91
CA GLU A 214 -12.84 4.85 -14.86
C GLU A 214 -11.56 4.04 -15.11
N LEU A 215 -11.45 2.83 -14.57
CA LEU A 215 -10.32 1.92 -14.82
C LEU A 215 -10.15 1.63 -16.32
N PHE A 216 -11.24 1.38 -17.03
CA PHE A 216 -11.23 1.05 -18.46
C PHE A 216 -11.24 2.29 -19.37
N SER A 217 -11.30 3.49 -18.82
CA SER A 217 -11.30 4.73 -19.60
C SER A 217 -9.92 5.09 -20.19
N GLY A 218 -9.90 5.98 -21.18
CA GLY A 218 -8.67 6.61 -21.70
C GLY A 218 -7.66 5.64 -22.32
N GLY A 219 -8.08 4.45 -22.75
CA GLY A 219 -7.19 3.46 -23.36
C GLY A 219 -6.23 2.77 -22.36
N ARG A 220 -6.46 2.91 -21.06
CA ARG A 220 -5.62 2.36 -19.98
C ARG A 220 -5.39 0.84 -20.10
N PRO A 221 -6.38 -0.02 -20.40
CA PRO A 221 -6.14 -1.46 -20.56
C PRO A 221 -5.10 -1.78 -21.64
N ARG A 222 -5.15 -1.07 -22.78
CA ARG A 222 -4.16 -1.24 -23.87
C ARG A 222 -2.78 -0.70 -23.46
N ALA A 223 -2.71 0.40 -22.72
CA ALA A 223 -1.44 0.92 -22.22
C ALA A 223 -0.76 -0.07 -21.26
N VAL A 224 -1.53 -0.68 -20.33
CA VAL A 224 -1.04 -1.73 -19.43
C VAL A 224 -0.59 -2.96 -20.23
N ALA A 225 -1.39 -3.40 -21.20
CA ALA A 225 -1.06 -4.55 -22.05
C ALA A 225 0.24 -4.31 -22.86
N ARG A 226 0.38 -3.12 -23.45
CA ARG A 226 1.59 -2.72 -24.19
C ARG A 226 2.82 -2.73 -23.30
N GLU A 227 2.70 -2.24 -22.08
CA GLU A 227 3.81 -2.22 -21.12
C GLU A 227 4.22 -3.63 -20.70
N ALA A 228 3.28 -4.54 -20.44
CA ALA A 228 3.59 -5.94 -20.15
C ALA A 228 4.30 -6.63 -21.33
N LEU A 229 3.81 -6.40 -22.57
CA LEU A 229 4.45 -6.93 -23.78
C LEU A 229 5.85 -6.36 -23.97
N ARG A 230 6.03 -5.03 -23.81
CA ARG A 230 7.34 -4.37 -23.94
C ARG A 230 8.37 -4.98 -22.99
N GLN A 231 8.02 -5.17 -21.71
CA GLN A 231 8.91 -5.79 -20.72
C GLN A 231 9.28 -7.22 -21.11
N ALA A 232 8.32 -8.04 -21.56
CA ALA A 232 8.59 -9.40 -22.01
C ALA A 232 9.57 -9.43 -23.19
N LEU A 233 9.39 -8.55 -24.17
CA LEU A 233 10.26 -8.43 -25.34
C LEU A 233 11.66 -7.94 -24.98
N VAL A 234 11.79 -6.97 -24.08
CA VAL A 234 13.08 -6.50 -23.56
C VAL A 234 13.83 -7.64 -22.87
N ASN A 235 13.14 -8.44 -22.05
CA ASN A 235 13.73 -9.56 -21.34
C ASN A 235 14.21 -10.69 -22.30
N LEU A 236 13.62 -10.85 -23.48
CA LEU A 236 14.12 -11.77 -24.50
C LEU A 236 15.52 -11.39 -24.99
N GLU A 237 15.85 -10.10 -25.06
CA GLU A 237 17.14 -9.58 -25.51
C GLU A 237 18.16 -9.42 -24.37
N ALA A 238 17.70 -9.57 -23.09
CA ALA A 238 18.52 -9.33 -21.94
C ALA A 238 19.67 -10.34 -21.81
N ILE A 239 20.82 -9.84 -21.42
CA ILE A 239 22.00 -10.62 -21.02
C ILE A 239 22.04 -10.75 -19.50
N ASP A 240 22.93 -11.59 -18.97
CA ASP A 240 23.11 -11.72 -17.52
C ASP A 240 23.64 -10.43 -16.89
N ALA A 241 23.06 -10.04 -15.75
CA ALA A 241 23.50 -8.86 -15.02
C ALA A 241 24.88 -9.07 -14.39
N PRO A 242 25.74 -8.02 -14.35
CA PRO A 242 27.01 -8.07 -13.65
C PRO A 242 26.81 -8.16 -12.14
N ALA A 243 27.72 -8.83 -11.44
CA ALA A 243 27.82 -8.78 -9.99
C ALA A 243 28.85 -7.74 -9.54
N GLY A 244 28.67 -7.15 -8.37
CA GLY A 244 29.63 -6.21 -7.77
C GLY A 244 28.98 -4.96 -7.21
N THR A 245 29.80 -4.00 -6.78
CA THR A 245 29.31 -2.70 -6.29
C THR A 245 29.45 -1.67 -7.39
N LEU A 246 28.33 -1.09 -7.81
CA LEU A 246 28.23 -0.14 -8.91
C LEU A 246 27.30 1.02 -8.57
N PRO A 247 27.42 2.19 -9.24
CA PRO A 247 26.37 3.19 -9.26
C PRO A 247 25.09 2.61 -9.87
N VAL A 248 23.94 2.90 -9.26
CA VAL A 248 22.63 2.50 -9.75
C VAL A 248 21.77 3.73 -9.94
N VAL A 249 21.17 3.86 -11.10
CA VAL A 249 20.12 4.83 -11.38
C VAL A 249 18.79 4.10 -11.34
N LEU A 250 17.90 4.50 -10.44
CA LEU A 250 16.52 4.01 -10.35
C LEU A 250 15.61 4.90 -11.18
N GLY A 251 14.70 4.30 -11.95
CA GLY A 251 13.70 5.05 -12.69
C GLY A 251 12.62 5.68 -11.81
N PRO A 252 11.74 6.53 -12.39
CA PRO A 252 10.62 7.12 -11.65
C PRO A 252 9.51 6.11 -11.38
N GLY A 253 8.60 6.42 -10.46
CA GLY A 253 7.39 5.66 -10.20
C GLY A 253 7.58 4.42 -9.35
N TRP A 254 7.29 3.24 -9.89
CA TRP A 254 7.29 1.96 -9.16
C TRP A 254 8.59 1.60 -8.43
N PRO A 255 9.80 1.95 -8.89
CA PRO A 255 11.02 1.76 -8.11
C PRO A 255 11.01 2.40 -6.72
N GLY A 256 10.08 3.32 -6.43
CA GLY A 256 9.77 3.82 -5.09
C GLY A 256 9.41 2.74 -4.08
N VAL A 257 9.16 1.50 -4.51
CA VAL A 257 9.05 0.34 -3.60
C VAL A 257 10.32 0.17 -2.75
N LEU A 258 11.48 0.56 -3.25
CA LEU A 258 12.70 0.58 -2.44
C LEU A 258 12.58 1.55 -1.26
N LEU A 259 11.97 2.73 -1.45
CA LEU A 259 11.73 3.68 -0.35
C LEU A 259 10.72 3.13 0.66
N HIS A 260 9.68 2.41 0.19
CA HIS A 260 8.71 1.75 1.04
C HIS A 260 9.40 0.77 2.02
N GLU A 261 10.30 -0.06 1.50
CA GLU A 261 11.03 -1.03 2.30
C GLU A 261 12.20 -0.39 3.09
N ALA A 262 13.06 0.38 2.41
CA ALA A 262 14.28 0.91 3.01
C ALA A 262 14.02 2.00 4.06
N VAL A 263 12.90 2.71 3.96
CA VAL A 263 12.54 3.86 4.80
C VAL A 263 11.20 3.64 5.49
N GLY A 264 10.15 3.36 4.72
CA GLY A 264 8.77 3.36 5.19
C GLY A 264 8.52 2.43 6.37
N HIS A 265 8.81 1.13 6.24
CA HIS A 265 8.67 0.16 7.32
C HIS A 265 9.55 0.50 8.54
N GLY A 266 10.74 1.03 8.30
CA GLY A 266 11.64 1.47 9.37
C GLY A 266 11.10 2.67 10.16
N LEU A 267 10.17 3.44 9.60
CA LEU A 267 9.59 4.63 10.22
C LEU A 267 8.15 4.42 10.73
N GLU A 268 7.69 3.18 10.85
CA GLU A 268 6.45 2.84 11.54
C GLU A 268 6.61 3.00 13.06
N GLY A 269 5.63 3.64 13.69
CA GLY A 269 5.70 4.12 15.08
C GLY A 269 5.88 3.02 16.12
N ASP A 270 5.30 1.84 15.91
CA ASP A 270 5.39 0.71 16.83
C ASP A 270 6.81 0.15 16.95
N PHE A 271 7.55 0.02 15.84
CA PHE A 271 8.94 -0.41 15.85
C PHE A 271 9.85 0.64 16.48
N ASN A 272 9.60 1.92 16.21
CA ASN A 272 10.38 3.03 16.76
C ASN A 272 10.13 3.20 18.25
N ARG A 273 8.90 3.08 18.73
CA ARG A 273 8.56 3.10 20.16
C ARG A 273 9.24 1.94 20.93
N LYS A 274 9.23 0.75 20.34
CA LYS A 274 9.88 -0.44 20.94
C LYS A 274 11.40 -0.44 20.82
N GLY A 275 12.00 0.52 20.09
CA GLY A 275 13.45 0.59 19.88
C GLY A 275 14.02 -0.50 18.98
N THR A 276 13.17 -1.13 18.16
CA THR A 276 13.56 -2.25 17.29
C THR A 276 13.88 -1.82 15.85
N SER A 277 13.56 -0.59 15.45
CA SER A 277 13.93 -0.04 14.15
C SER A 277 15.34 0.53 14.15
N VAL A 278 16.04 0.42 13.02
CA VAL A 278 17.32 1.11 12.75
C VAL A 278 17.21 2.64 12.82
N TYR A 279 16.00 3.20 12.77
CA TYR A 279 15.72 4.63 12.90
C TYR A 279 15.27 5.07 14.30
N ALA A 280 15.15 4.14 15.25
CA ALA A 280 14.65 4.46 16.58
C ALA A 280 15.52 5.48 17.30
N GLY A 281 14.88 6.54 17.85
CA GLY A 281 15.53 7.61 18.60
C GLY A 281 16.31 8.62 17.76
N ARG A 282 16.28 8.56 16.44
CA ARG A 282 17.10 9.37 15.54
C ARG A 282 16.40 10.60 14.96
N ILE A 283 15.26 11.02 15.51
CA ILE A 283 14.59 12.28 15.10
C ILE A 283 15.56 13.45 15.25
N GLY A 284 15.68 14.27 14.21
CA GLY A 284 16.60 15.39 14.10
C GLY A 284 17.99 15.02 13.55
N GLU A 285 18.30 13.74 13.40
CA GLU A 285 19.55 13.29 12.80
C GLU A 285 19.47 13.19 11.28
N ARG A 286 20.62 13.28 10.64
CA ARG A 286 20.76 13.00 9.20
C ARG A 286 20.73 11.50 8.95
N VAL A 287 19.73 11.05 8.17
CA VAL A 287 19.52 9.64 7.80
C VAL A 287 19.52 9.42 6.28
N ALA A 288 19.56 10.50 5.49
CA ALA A 288 19.67 10.49 4.04
C ALA A 288 20.55 11.65 3.56
N ALA A 289 20.91 11.64 2.28
CA ALA A 289 21.67 12.72 1.66
C ALA A 289 20.89 14.05 1.68
N PRO A 290 21.60 15.21 1.64
CA PRO A 290 20.94 16.49 1.37
C PRO A 290 20.12 16.46 0.10
N GLY A 291 18.98 17.17 0.06
CA GLY A 291 18.03 17.16 -1.05
C GLY A 291 17.05 15.99 -1.06
N VAL A 292 17.24 14.97 -0.22
CA VAL A 292 16.29 13.85 -0.09
C VAL A 292 15.16 14.21 0.86
N THR A 293 13.95 14.33 0.33
CA THR A 293 12.71 14.54 1.10
C THR A 293 11.72 13.44 0.81
N ILE A 294 11.26 12.74 1.86
CA ILE A 294 10.34 11.58 1.75
C ILE A 294 9.13 11.83 2.62
N VAL A 295 7.96 11.57 2.06
CA VAL A 295 6.66 11.72 2.72
C VAL A 295 5.85 10.43 2.66
N ASP A 296 4.93 10.25 3.62
CA ASP A 296 3.80 9.32 3.51
C ASP A 296 2.51 10.14 3.41
N ASP A 297 1.81 10.03 2.28
CA ASP A 297 0.68 10.90 1.95
C ASP A 297 -0.59 10.11 1.66
N GLY A 298 -1.48 10.06 2.64
CA GLY A 298 -2.81 9.44 2.52
C GLY A 298 -3.85 10.30 1.84
N THR A 299 -3.49 11.51 1.33
CA THR A 299 -4.45 12.52 0.87
C THR A 299 -4.58 12.64 -0.64
N LEU A 300 -3.89 11.82 -1.40
CA LEU A 300 -3.88 11.86 -2.86
C LEU A 300 -5.19 11.27 -3.44
N ALA A 301 -5.92 12.06 -4.23
CA ALA A 301 -7.22 11.65 -4.77
C ALA A 301 -7.11 10.38 -5.64
N GLY A 302 -8.03 9.43 -5.45
CA GLY A 302 -8.15 8.21 -6.26
C GLY A 302 -7.00 7.21 -6.12
N ARG A 303 -5.95 7.51 -5.35
CA ARG A 303 -4.79 6.62 -5.21
C ARG A 303 -5.11 5.41 -4.34
N ARG A 304 -4.47 4.27 -4.67
CA ARG A 304 -4.69 2.98 -4.01
C ARG A 304 -4.43 3.01 -2.51
N GLY A 305 -3.36 3.69 -2.08
CA GLY A 305 -2.98 3.80 -0.67
C GLY A 305 -3.77 4.85 0.13
N SER A 306 -4.49 5.76 -0.55
CA SER A 306 -5.20 6.87 0.10
C SER A 306 -6.47 6.44 0.81
N LEU A 307 -6.80 7.11 1.91
CA LEU A 307 -7.99 6.88 2.72
C LEU A 307 -8.58 8.22 3.18
N ASN A 308 -9.91 8.34 3.23
CA ASN A 308 -10.57 9.51 3.80
C ASN A 308 -10.35 9.59 5.31
N ILE A 309 -10.39 8.43 5.97
CA ILE A 309 -10.01 8.18 7.38
C ILE A 309 -9.24 6.87 7.43
N ASP A 310 -8.35 6.70 8.41
CA ASP A 310 -7.74 5.40 8.72
C ASP A 310 -8.74 4.45 9.44
N ASP A 311 -8.27 3.26 9.84
CA ASP A 311 -9.13 2.26 10.48
C ASP A 311 -9.31 2.49 11.98
N GLU A 312 -8.86 3.62 12.48
CA GLU A 312 -9.13 4.16 13.82
C GLU A 312 -9.99 5.44 13.78
N GLY A 313 -10.48 5.83 12.58
CA GLY A 313 -11.32 7.01 12.37
C GLY A 313 -10.56 8.34 12.36
N THR A 314 -9.25 8.32 12.20
CA THR A 314 -8.41 9.52 12.08
C THR A 314 -8.31 9.93 10.62
N PRO A 315 -8.59 11.20 10.24
CA PRO A 315 -8.36 11.68 8.87
C PRO A 315 -6.88 11.53 8.48
N THR A 316 -6.64 10.98 7.27
CA THR A 316 -5.28 10.84 6.78
C THR A 316 -4.63 12.20 6.48
N GLN A 317 -3.33 12.25 6.46
CA GLN A 317 -2.55 13.47 6.18
C GLN A 317 -1.33 13.16 5.32
N CYS A 318 -0.65 14.21 4.88
CA CYS A 318 0.70 14.12 4.34
C CYS A 318 1.70 14.29 5.50
N THR A 319 2.41 13.23 5.83
CA THR A 319 3.39 13.20 6.93
C THR A 319 4.80 13.25 6.35
N THR A 320 5.55 14.32 6.67
CA THR A 320 6.96 14.40 6.30
C THR A 320 7.77 13.47 7.19
N LEU A 321 8.38 12.46 6.60
CA LEU A 321 9.22 11.47 7.28
C LEU A 321 10.68 11.94 7.34
N ILE A 322 11.24 12.30 6.18
CA ILE A 322 12.59 12.82 6.01
C ILE A 322 12.49 14.13 5.25
N GLU A 323 13.14 15.19 5.70
CA GLU A 323 13.21 16.48 5.03
C GLU A 323 14.66 16.89 4.86
N ASP A 324 15.09 17.12 3.63
CA ASP A 324 16.49 17.44 3.30
C ASP A 324 17.51 16.49 3.98
N GLY A 325 17.18 15.20 4.00
CA GLY A 325 17.99 14.15 4.61
C GLY A 325 17.90 14.05 6.13
N ILE A 326 17.12 14.91 6.80
CA ILE A 326 16.93 14.91 8.26
C ILE A 326 15.64 14.17 8.63
N LEU A 327 15.71 13.22 9.55
CA LEU A 327 14.54 12.50 10.07
C LEU A 327 13.63 13.46 10.85
N ARG A 328 12.35 13.57 10.43
CA ARG A 328 11.38 14.49 11.02
C ARG A 328 10.32 13.80 11.87
N GLY A 329 9.93 12.59 11.51
CA GLY A 329 8.84 11.91 12.21
C GLY A 329 8.66 10.45 11.81
N TYR A 330 7.68 9.84 12.45
CA TYR A 330 7.24 8.48 12.19
C TYR A 330 5.76 8.48 11.82
N ILE A 331 5.30 7.50 11.06
CA ILE A 331 3.86 7.26 10.88
C ILE A 331 3.28 6.58 12.12
N GLN A 332 2.13 7.04 12.58
CA GLN A 332 1.57 6.70 13.88
C GLN A 332 0.12 6.22 13.80
N ASP A 333 -0.20 5.16 14.53
CA ASP A 333 -1.55 4.83 14.98
C ASP A 333 -1.88 5.53 16.31
N THR A 334 -3.09 5.39 16.78
CA THR A 334 -3.54 6.02 18.04
C THR A 334 -2.80 5.50 19.26
N LEU A 335 -2.51 4.19 19.33
CA LEU A 335 -1.83 3.58 20.48
C LEU A 335 -0.39 4.07 20.60
N ASN A 336 0.39 3.96 19.51
CA ASN A 336 1.80 4.32 19.53
C ASN A 336 1.99 5.82 19.63
N ALA A 337 1.14 6.63 18.99
CA ALA A 337 1.12 8.09 19.14
C ALA A 337 0.93 8.50 20.62
N ARG A 338 -0.06 7.93 21.30
CA ARG A 338 -0.32 8.19 22.72
C ARG A 338 0.88 7.81 23.58
N LEU A 339 1.47 6.64 23.39
CA LEU A 339 2.60 6.16 24.19
C LEU A 339 3.89 6.94 23.94
N MET A 340 4.03 7.53 22.75
CA MET A 340 5.17 8.41 22.41
C MET A 340 4.90 9.89 22.70
N GLY A 341 3.68 10.26 23.14
CA GLY A 341 3.32 11.65 23.44
C GLY A 341 3.22 12.55 22.21
N VAL A 342 2.86 11.98 21.05
CA VAL A 342 2.69 12.68 19.77
C VAL A 342 1.27 12.52 19.23
N ALA A 343 0.91 13.25 18.17
CA ALA A 343 -0.37 13.09 17.49
C ALA A 343 -0.37 11.86 16.55
N PRO A 344 -1.52 11.17 16.36
CA PRO A 344 -1.68 10.16 15.33
C PRO A 344 -1.61 10.81 13.94
N THR A 345 -1.15 10.06 12.94
CA THR A 345 -0.93 10.56 11.57
C THR A 345 -1.97 10.06 10.55
N GLY A 346 -3.00 9.32 11.00
CA GLY A 346 -3.97 8.72 10.10
C GLY A 346 -3.42 7.48 9.38
N ASN A 347 -2.55 6.75 10.04
CA ASN A 347 -1.88 5.55 9.56
C ASN A 347 -2.23 4.29 10.36
N GLY A 348 -3.21 4.36 11.27
CA GLY A 348 -3.70 3.19 11.99
C GLY A 348 -4.54 2.30 11.07
N ARG A 349 -3.92 1.29 10.45
CA ARG A 349 -4.57 0.46 9.42
C ARG A 349 -4.63 -1.01 9.83
N ARG A 350 -5.67 -1.69 9.37
CA ARG A 350 -5.90 -3.14 9.52
C ARG A 350 -6.38 -3.77 8.21
N GLU A 351 -6.17 -5.06 8.04
CA GLU A 351 -6.67 -5.80 6.88
C GLU A 351 -8.20 -5.93 6.90
N SER A 352 -8.78 -6.27 8.06
CA SER A 352 -10.22 -6.43 8.23
C SER A 352 -10.66 -6.23 9.69
N PHE A 353 -11.98 -6.36 9.94
CA PHE A 353 -12.55 -6.34 11.29
C PHE A 353 -11.94 -7.41 12.22
N ALA A 354 -11.39 -8.50 11.69
CA ALA A 354 -10.80 -9.57 12.48
C ALA A 354 -9.33 -9.30 12.87
N HIS A 355 -8.80 -8.10 12.57
CA HIS A 355 -7.41 -7.76 12.79
C HIS A 355 -7.24 -6.51 13.66
N LEU A 356 -6.13 -6.44 14.40
CA LEU A 356 -5.73 -5.23 15.13
C LEU A 356 -5.17 -4.16 14.17
N PRO A 357 -5.51 -2.88 14.36
CA PRO A 357 -4.83 -1.80 13.65
C PRO A 357 -3.40 -1.64 14.14
N MET A 358 -2.54 -1.22 13.22
CA MET A 358 -1.14 -0.91 13.49
C MET A 358 -0.68 0.22 12.56
N PRO A 359 0.46 0.88 12.84
CA PRO A 359 1.02 1.87 11.91
C PRO A 359 1.36 1.21 10.58
N ARG A 360 0.81 1.73 9.47
CA ARG A 360 1.03 1.25 8.11
C ARG A 360 1.07 2.42 7.15
N MET A 361 1.97 2.35 6.18
CA MET A 361 2.08 3.33 5.11
C MET A 361 0.80 3.48 4.30
N THR A 362 0.63 4.64 3.68
CA THR A 362 -0.41 4.98 2.69
C THR A 362 0.20 5.07 1.29
N ASN A 363 0.66 6.24 0.86
CA ASN A 363 1.47 6.40 -0.34
C ASN A 363 2.80 7.02 0.09
N THR A 364 3.85 6.22 0.07
CA THR A 364 5.20 6.66 0.48
C THR A 364 6.01 6.99 -0.76
N TYR A 365 6.49 8.23 -0.86
CA TYR A 365 7.25 8.66 -2.03
C TYR A 365 8.29 9.74 -1.71
N MET A 366 9.32 9.83 -2.58
CA MET A 366 10.32 10.90 -2.57
C MET A 366 9.84 12.07 -3.39
N LEU A 367 10.00 13.29 -2.89
CA LEU A 367 9.70 14.50 -3.64
C LEU A 367 10.71 14.71 -4.78
N ALA A 368 10.28 15.46 -5.81
CA ALA A 368 11.15 15.80 -6.92
C ALA A 368 12.34 16.66 -6.46
N GLY A 369 13.50 16.42 -7.07
CA GLY A 369 14.69 17.27 -7.02
C GLY A 369 14.81 18.15 -8.25
N ASP A 370 16.02 18.59 -8.55
CA ASP A 370 16.27 19.60 -9.58
C ASP A 370 16.91 19.05 -10.86
N TYR A 371 17.46 17.82 -10.83
CA TYR A 371 18.23 17.29 -11.96
C TYR A 371 17.34 16.81 -13.11
N ASP A 372 17.81 17.02 -14.34
CA ASP A 372 17.24 16.35 -15.51
C ASP A 372 17.60 14.85 -15.46
N PRO A 373 16.64 13.92 -15.69
CA PRO A 373 16.94 12.50 -15.73
C PRO A 373 18.06 12.10 -16.71
N ALA A 374 18.17 12.81 -17.83
CA ALA A 374 19.25 12.58 -18.79
C ALA A 374 20.63 12.97 -18.24
N GLU A 375 20.72 14.04 -17.43
CA GLU A 375 21.95 14.42 -16.73
C GLU A 375 22.36 13.38 -15.71
N ILE A 376 21.37 12.80 -14.96
CA ILE A 376 21.64 11.73 -14.01
C ILE A 376 22.29 10.53 -14.71
N ILE A 377 21.71 10.06 -15.82
CA ILE A 377 22.25 8.96 -16.61
C ILE A 377 23.62 9.30 -17.17
N ALA A 378 23.78 10.51 -17.73
CA ALA A 378 25.06 10.97 -18.32
C ALA A 378 26.19 11.06 -17.30
N SER A 379 25.86 11.24 -15.99
CA SER A 379 26.85 11.28 -14.91
C SER A 379 27.48 9.92 -14.58
N VAL A 380 26.95 8.81 -15.10
CA VAL A 380 27.37 7.44 -14.77
C VAL A 380 28.24 6.89 -15.89
N LYS A 381 29.54 6.64 -15.63
CA LYS A 381 30.44 6.05 -16.61
C LYS A 381 30.22 4.55 -16.79
N LYS A 382 29.97 3.83 -15.70
CA LYS A 382 29.65 2.40 -15.69
C LYS A 382 28.69 2.13 -14.51
N GLY A 383 27.51 1.61 -14.79
CA GLY A 383 26.49 1.38 -13.77
C GLY A 383 25.29 0.61 -14.30
N LEU A 384 24.24 0.64 -13.53
CA LEU A 384 22.96 0.00 -13.84
C LEU A 384 21.83 1.04 -13.84
N TYR A 385 20.94 0.96 -14.82
CA TYR A 385 19.63 1.64 -14.81
C TYR A 385 18.55 0.60 -14.53
N ALA A 386 17.78 0.79 -13.47
CA ALA A 386 16.72 -0.14 -13.05
C ALA A 386 15.36 0.61 -12.97
N PRO A 387 14.57 0.59 -14.06
CA PRO A 387 13.27 1.25 -14.11
C PRO A 387 12.14 0.41 -13.49
N ASN A 388 12.35 -0.90 -13.21
CA ASN A 388 11.27 -1.74 -12.70
C ASN A 388 11.76 -2.87 -11.79
N PHE A 389 10.91 -3.21 -10.81
CA PHE A 389 11.17 -4.23 -9.79
C PHE A 389 9.99 -5.19 -9.66
N GLY A 390 10.29 -6.45 -9.31
CA GLY A 390 9.26 -7.46 -9.01
C GLY A 390 8.76 -7.41 -7.57
N GLY A 391 9.58 -6.94 -6.67
CA GLY A 391 9.30 -6.85 -5.24
C GLY A 391 10.58 -6.87 -4.43
N GLY A 392 10.47 -6.68 -3.13
CA GLY A 392 11.59 -6.67 -2.20
C GLY A 392 11.19 -7.07 -0.80
N GLN A 393 12.17 -7.18 0.06
CA GLN A 393 12.04 -7.48 1.48
C GLN A 393 13.03 -6.65 2.28
N VAL A 394 12.64 -6.25 3.48
CA VAL A 394 13.49 -5.56 4.44
C VAL A 394 13.49 -6.27 5.79
N ASP A 395 14.66 -6.37 6.40
CA ASP A 395 14.82 -6.59 7.85
C ASP A 395 14.85 -5.22 8.54
N ILE A 396 13.76 -4.84 9.17
CA ILE A 396 13.59 -3.51 9.80
C ILE A 396 14.56 -3.24 10.94
N THR A 397 15.05 -4.29 11.61
CA THR A 397 16.00 -4.16 12.74
C THR A 397 17.39 -3.80 12.25
N SER A 398 17.86 -4.45 11.20
CA SER A 398 19.17 -4.17 10.59
C SER A 398 19.11 -3.16 9.45
N GLY A 399 17.91 -2.88 8.89
CA GLY A 399 17.73 -2.06 7.70
C GLY A 399 18.16 -2.74 6.39
N LYS A 400 18.55 -4.01 6.43
CA LYS A 400 19.01 -4.74 5.23
C LYS A 400 17.82 -5.05 4.31
N PHE A 401 18.00 -4.78 3.03
CA PHE A 401 16.99 -5.07 2.00
C PHE A 401 17.58 -5.86 0.82
N VAL A 402 16.67 -6.53 0.11
CA VAL A 402 16.95 -7.24 -1.14
C VAL A 402 15.81 -6.96 -2.12
N PHE A 403 16.15 -6.54 -3.34
CA PHE A 403 15.21 -6.27 -4.43
C PHE A 403 15.64 -6.95 -5.72
N SER A 404 14.71 -7.59 -6.41
CA SER A 404 14.96 -8.16 -7.74
C SER A 404 14.39 -7.24 -8.82
N ALA A 405 15.26 -6.76 -9.71
CA ALA A 405 14.83 -5.99 -10.86
C ALA A 405 14.14 -6.92 -11.88
N THR A 406 12.98 -6.52 -12.36
CA THR A 406 12.27 -7.18 -13.47
C THR A 406 12.65 -6.59 -14.82
N GLU A 407 13.24 -5.39 -14.80
CA GLU A 407 13.80 -4.71 -15.95
C GLU A 407 15.01 -3.88 -15.51
N ALA A 408 16.15 -4.09 -16.16
CA ALA A 408 17.34 -3.30 -15.90
C ALA A 408 18.21 -3.21 -17.17
N TYR A 409 19.09 -2.22 -17.20
CA TYR A 409 20.00 -1.95 -18.34
C TYR A 409 21.38 -1.58 -17.82
N LEU A 410 22.41 -1.87 -18.62
CA LEU A 410 23.72 -1.30 -18.38
C LEU A 410 23.72 0.20 -18.71
N ILE A 411 24.47 0.96 -17.91
CA ILE A 411 24.90 2.32 -18.27
C ILE A 411 26.40 2.22 -18.62
N GLU A 412 26.74 2.61 -19.83
CA GLU A 412 28.13 2.64 -20.35
C GLU A 412 28.40 4.02 -20.96
N ASP A 413 29.40 4.72 -20.44
CA ASP A 413 29.82 6.08 -20.86
C ASP A 413 28.63 7.08 -20.93
N GLY A 414 27.78 7.08 -19.88
CA GLY A 414 26.65 8.00 -19.75
C GLY A 414 25.44 7.66 -20.63
N LYS A 415 25.34 6.45 -21.16
CA LYS A 415 24.23 6.01 -22.02
C LYS A 415 23.66 4.68 -21.53
N ILE A 416 22.33 4.57 -21.58
CA ILE A 416 21.64 3.28 -21.41
C ILE A 416 21.96 2.43 -22.65
N THR A 417 22.42 1.21 -22.42
CA THR A 417 22.85 0.30 -23.51
C THR A 417 22.04 -1.00 -23.50
N ARG A 418 22.62 -2.12 -23.09
CA ARG A 418 21.99 -3.44 -23.20
C ARG A 418 21.08 -3.75 -22.02
N PRO A 419 19.90 -4.37 -22.25
CA PRO A 419 19.09 -4.89 -21.17
C PRO A 419 19.80 -6.04 -20.45
N VAL A 420 19.58 -6.13 -19.14
CA VAL A 420 20.11 -7.20 -18.29
C VAL A 420 19.02 -7.82 -17.45
N LYS A 421 19.16 -9.10 -17.12
CA LYS A 421 18.26 -9.85 -16.24
C LYS A 421 18.99 -10.48 -15.06
N GLY A 422 18.24 -10.81 -14.01
CA GLY A 422 18.80 -11.41 -12.80
C GLY A 422 19.56 -10.42 -11.91
N ALA A 423 19.39 -9.10 -12.12
CA ALA A 423 19.94 -8.09 -11.24
C ALA A 423 19.18 -8.07 -9.91
N THR A 424 19.90 -8.24 -8.81
CA THR A 424 19.38 -8.14 -7.46
C THR A 424 20.12 -7.03 -6.72
N LEU A 425 19.39 -6.02 -6.23
CA LEU A 425 19.94 -4.94 -5.43
C LEU A 425 19.95 -5.33 -3.96
N ILE A 426 21.08 -5.24 -3.32
CA ILE A 426 21.30 -5.59 -1.92
C ILE A 426 21.90 -4.38 -1.21
N GLY A 427 21.31 -3.99 -0.09
CA GLY A 427 21.77 -2.81 0.65
C GLY A 427 21.24 -2.74 2.06
N ASN A 428 21.50 -1.60 2.68
CA ASN A 428 20.97 -1.17 3.97
C ASN A 428 20.26 0.16 3.77
N GLY A 429 19.06 0.33 4.31
CA GLY A 429 18.21 1.49 4.05
C GLY A 429 18.88 2.85 4.33
N PRO A 430 19.28 3.14 5.58
CA PRO A 430 19.99 4.40 5.90
C PRO A 430 21.25 4.60 5.07
N GLU A 431 22.05 3.55 4.87
CA GLU A 431 23.30 3.66 4.10
C GLU A 431 23.01 3.99 2.62
N ALA A 432 22.03 3.31 1.99
CA ALA A 432 21.65 3.59 0.61
C ALA A 432 21.11 5.02 0.45
N MET A 433 20.29 5.49 1.39
CA MET A 433 19.74 6.85 1.36
C MET A 433 20.82 7.93 1.54
N THR A 434 21.87 7.68 2.30
CA THR A 434 23.01 8.63 2.42
C THR A 434 23.90 8.67 1.19
N ARG A 435 23.81 7.67 0.30
CA ARG A 435 24.54 7.58 -0.97
C ARG A 435 23.75 8.10 -2.18
N VAL A 436 22.55 8.63 -1.97
CA VAL A 436 21.80 9.31 -3.04
C VAL A 436 22.57 10.60 -3.38
N SER A 437 23.01 10.72 -4.63
CA SER A 437 23.81 11.86 -5.07
C SER A 437 23.09 12.80 -6.02
N MET A 438 22.05 12.32 -6.71
CA MET A 438 21.24 13.12 -7.61
C MET A 438 19.79 12.69 -7.54
N VAL A 439 18.85 13.64 -7.50
CA VAL A 439 17.40 13.42 -7.47
C VAL A 439 16.77 14.18 -8.64
N GLY A 440 16.03 13.48 -9.47
CA GLY A 440 15.41 14.01 -10.68
C GLY A 440 14.19 14.87 -10.43
N ARG A 441 13.77 15.62 -11.45
CA ARG A 441 12.57 16.46 -11.44
C ARG A 441 11.30 15.74 -11.93
N ASP A 442 11.43 14.49 -12.32
CA ASP A 442 10.43 13.64 -12.99
C ASP A 442 9.69 12.71 -12.01
N LEU A 443 9.24 13.25 -10.86
CA LEU A 443 8.46 12.47 -9.91
C LEU A 443 7.26 11.83 -10.57
N GLU A 444 7.17 10.52 -10.44
CA GLU A 444 5.99 9.72 -10.78
C GLU A 444 5.54 8.88 -9.58
N LEU A 445 4.26 8.58 -9.53
CA LEU A 445 3.68 7.62 -8.62
C LEU A 445 3.41 6.30 -9.36
N ASP A 446 3.41 5.18 -8.64
CA ASP A 446 3.09 3.87 -9.20
C ASP A 446 1.71 3.82 -9.86
N GLN A 447 1.41 2.76 -10.61
CA GLN A 447 0.13 2.61 -11.31
C GLN A 447 -1.01 2.06 -10.42
N GLY A 448 -0.84 2.04 -9.09
CA GLY A 448 -1.87 1.60 -8.15
C GLY A 448 -1.96 0.09 -7.99
N VAL A 449 -0.83 -0.59 -7.91
CA VAL A 449 -0.75 -2.05 -7.77
C VAL A 449 -0.17 -2.51 -6.43
N GLY A 450 0.33 -1.60 -5.60
CA GLY A 450 1.04 -1.90 -4.36
C GLY A 450 0.19 -2.62 -3.31
N ILE A 451 0.78 -3.61 -2.66
CA ILE A 451 0.25 -4.30 -1.47
C ILE A 451 1.40 -4.39 -0.47
N CYS A 452 1.13 -4.02 0.77
CA CYS A 452 2.09 -4.06 1.86
C CYS A 452 1.70 -5.15 2.86
N GLY A 453 2.64 -6.01 3.24
CA GLY A 453 2.48 -7.06 4.25
C GLY A 453 3.18 -6.71 5.55
N LYS A 454 2.51 -6.91 6.71
CA LYS A 454 3.09 -6.81 8.06
C LYS A 454 2.27 -7.63 9.03
N ASP A 455 2.91 -8.43 9.86
CA ASP A 455 2.27 -9.26 10.89
C ASP A 455 1.11 -10.12 10.34
N GLY A 456 1.28 -10.68 9.15
CA GLY A 456 0.26 -11.50 8.48
C GLY A 456 -0.91 -10.72 7.89
N GLN A 457 -0.90 -9.39 7.94
CA GLN A 457 -1.93 -8.51 7.40
C GLN A 457 -1.46 -7.82 6.11
N SER A 458 -2.34 -7.74 5.12
CA SER A 458 -2.12 -7.08 3.83
C SER A 458 -2.98 -5.82 3.69
N VAL A 459 -2.38 -4.69 3.30
CA VAL A 459 -3.10 -3.45 3.02
C VAL A 459 -2.70 -2.85 1.68
N PRO A 460 -3.64 -2.19 0.95
CA PRO A 460 -3.32 -1.46 -0.28
C PRO A 460 -2.42 -0.27 0.01
N VAL A 461 -1.37 -0.07 -0.78
CA VAL A 461 -0.44 1.06 -0.67
C VAL A 461 -0.10 1.63 -2.04
N GLY A 462 0.44 2.84 -2.06
CA GLY A 462 1.09 3.44 -3.20
C GLY A 462 2.54 3.76 -2.89
N VAL A 463 3.35 3.87 -3.94
CA VAL A 463 4.74 4.26 -3.86
C VAL A 463 5.06 5.26 -4.97
N GLY A 464 6.20 5.95 -4.85
CA GLY A 464 6.66 6.83 -5.92
C GLY A 464 8.03 7.40 -5.67
N GLN A 465 8.68 7.83 -6.73
CA GLN A 465 9.93 8.55 -6.69
C GLN A 465 10.22 9.21 -8.04
N PRO A 466 11.10 10.21 -8.10
CA PRO A 466 11.73 10.63 -9.34
C PRO A 466 12.87 9.69 -9.72
N THR A 467 13.45 9.85 -10.90
CA THR A 467 14.73 9.25 -11.24
C THR A 467 15.78 9.66 -10.19
N LEU A 468 16.48 8.69 -9.63
CA LEU A 468 17.52 8.97 -8.64
C LEU A 468 18.77 8.12 -8.85
N LYS A 469 19.93 8.66 -8.46
CA LYS A 469 21.23 7.98 -8.51
C LYS A 469 21.70 7.65 -7.09
N ILE A 470 22.07 6.40 -6.89
CA ILE A 470 22.77 5.91 -5.69
C ILE A 470 24.20 5.55 -6.12
N ASP A 471 25.20 6.21 -5.54
CA ASP A 471 26.61 6.13 -6.02
C ASP A 471 27.23 4.75 -5.87
N ALA A 472 26.78 3.96 -4.89
CA ALA A 472 27.29 2.60 -4.68
C ALA A 472 26.21 1.70 -4.09
N MET A 473 25.85 0.68 -4.86
CA MET A 473 24.91 -0.35 -4.48
C MET A 473 25.48 -1.72 -4.82
N THR A 474 25.31 -2.70 -3.94
CA THR A 474 25.70 -4.07 -4.25
C THR A 474 24.66 -4.70 -5.18
N ILE A 475 25.14 -5.20 -6.31
CA ILE A 475 24.35 -5.93 -7.29
C ILE A 475 24.77 -7.39 -7.22
N GLY A 476 23.80 -8.27 -6.86
CA GLY A 476 23.89 -9.69 -7.11
C GLY A 476 23.49 -9.95 -8.56
N GLY A 477 24.35 -10.62 -9.31
CA GLY A 477 24.11 -10.96 -10.73
C GLY A 477 24.14 -12.46 -10.95
N THR A 478 23.68 -12.91 -12.10
CA THR A 478 23.78 -14.31 -12.55
C THR A 478 25.15 -14.62 -13.15
N ARG A 479 25.94 -13.61 -13.45
CA ARG A 479 27.30 -13.73 -13.96
C ARG A 479 28.29 -13.50 -12.81
N ALA A 480 28.91 -14.58 -12.32
CA ALA A 480 30.01 -14.54 -11.37
C ALA A 480 31.32 -14.09 -12.04
#